data_8b8fd29dc5f8054f0d2bf7a55c8bd119
#
_entry.id   8b8fd29dc5f8054f0d2bf7a55c8bd119
#
_cell.length_a   1.000
_cell.length_b   1.000
_cell.length_c   1.000
_cell.angle_alpha   90.00
_cell.angle_beta   90.00
_cell.angle_gamma   90.00
#
_symmetry.space_group_name_H-M   'P 1'
#
loop_
_entity.id
_entity.type
_entity.pdbx_description
1 polymer ?
#
loop_
_entity_poly.entity_id
_entity_poly.type
_entity_poly.pdbx_seq_one_letter_code
_entity_poly.pdbx_strand_id
1 'polypeptide(L)'
;MMTDTPTAPLPLVGIELGGTKCICTIAHGPEAILDQRTVPTTLPTETLPAILAILTEWHRTHGFRAIGIASFGPIDINPRSPTYGQVLATNKTAWPGADVLGTLSAPFDVPVAFDTDVNGAALAEIRWGCAQGLDDFAYVTVGTGVGVGLVVHSRPTRGISHSEIGHLRVPRLPSDTLKSVCRYHPDCIEGLASGTALVARLGGRPVAEVANDDPVWEPIVSA
;
A
#
# COMPACT_ATOMS: atom_id res chain seq x y z
N MET A 1 1.31 8.33 50.01
CA MET A 1 0.68 7.58 48.92
C MET A 1 0.99 8.33 47.62
N MET A 2 1.98 7.82 46.86
CA MET A 2 2.23 8.33 45.49
C MET A 2 1.11 7.75 44.63
N THR A 3 0.29 8.63 44.08
CA THR A 3 -0.69 8.24 43.07
C THR A 3 0.07 8.00 41.78
N ASP A 4 0.26 6.71 41.43
CA ASP A 4 0.70 6.32 40.09
C ASP A 4 -0.33 6.88 39.08
N THR A 5 0.01 7.98 38.49
CA THR A 5 -0.71 8.46 37.29
C THR A 5 -0.44 7.44 36.21
N PRO A 6 -1.45 6.77 35.63
CA PRO A 6 -1.22 5.83 34.55
C PRO A 6 -0.52 6.55 33.41
N THR A 7 0.73 6.19 33.14
CA THR A 7 1.48 6.67 31.97
C THR A 7 0.68 6.29 30.74
N ALA A 8 0.38 7.28 29.88
CA ALA A 8 -0.30 7.01 28.61
C ALA A 8 0.45 5.90 27.83
N PRO A 9 -0.27 4.99 27.21
CA PRO A 9 0.37 3.90 26.47
C PRO A 9 1.31 4.49 25.40
N LEU A 10 2.47 3.84 25.18
CA LEU A 10 3.42 4.25 24.14
C LEU A 10 2.73 4.30 22.77
N PRO A 11 3.15 5.21 21.88
CA PRO A 11 2.59 5.35 20.54
C PRO A 11 2.84 4.11 19.68
N LEU A 12 2.21 4.09 18.51
CA LEU A 12 2.40 3.11 17.45
C LEU A 12 3.16 3.76 16.30
N VAL A 13 3.92 2.97 15.56
CA VAL A 13 4.53 3.38 14.30
C VAL A 13 3.79 2.72 13.15
N GLY A 14 3.41 3.52 12.15
CA GLY A 14 2.88 3.08 10.87
C GLY A 14 3.84 3.46 9.74
N ILE A 15 4.10 2.52 8.84
CA ILE A 15 4.94 2.74 7.66
C ILE A 15 4.13 2.30 6.44
N GLU A 16 3.88 3.23 5.53
CA GLU A 16 3.34 2.95 4.21
C GLU A 16 4.47 3.04 3.19
N LEU A 17 4.86 1.92 2.60
CA LEU A 17 5.77 1.88 1.46
C LEU A 17 4.96 1.98 0.17
N GLY A 18 4.78 3.19 -0.32
CA GLY A 18 4.14 3.44 -1.60
C GLY A 18 5.11 3.36 -2.79
N GLY A 19 4.56 3.29 -3.98
CA GLY A 19 5.37 3.15 -5.21
C GLY A 19 6.26 4.35 -5.54
N THR A 20 6.00 5.54 -5.01
CA THR A 20 6.73 6.78 -5.30
C THR A 20 7.32 7.40 -4.05
N LYS A 21 6.64 7.26 -2.92
CA LYS A 21 7.04 7.78 -1.61
C LYS A 21 6.63 6.80 -0.53
N CYS A 22 7.38 6.79 0.56
CA CYS A 22 7.03 6.11 1.80
C CYS A 22 6.59 7.14 2.83
N ILE A 23 5.57 6.83 3.62
CA ILE A 23 5.08 7.67 4.71
C ILE A 23 5.33 6.93 6.01
N CYS A 24 6.05 7.55 6.92
CA CYS A 24 6.28 7.06 8.28
C CYS A 24 5.49 7.93 9.24
N THR A 25 4.72 7.34 10.12
CA THR A 25 3.89 8.05 11.10
C THR A 25 4.09 7.44 12.48
N ILE A 26 4.29 8.27 13.50
CA ILE A 26 4.21 7.86 14.90
C ILE A 26 3.00 8.54 15.55
N ALA A 27 2.14 7.77 16.19
CA ALA A 27 0.86 8.27 16.69
C ALA A 27 0.32 7.43 17.86
N HIS A 28 -0.55 8.00 18.67
CA HIS A 28 -1.42 7.29 19.59
C HIS A 28 -2.74 6.86 18.93
N GLY A 29 -3.07 7.44 17.78
CA GLY A 29 -4.27 7.19 16.99
C GLY A 29 -4.38 8.21 15.84
N PRO A 30 -5.42 8.13 15.00
CA PRO A 30 -5.55 8.99 13.82
C PRO A 30 -5.64 10.50 14.18
N GLU A 31 -6.24 10.82 15.33
CA GLU A 31 -6.38 12.21 15.81
C GLU A 31 -5.20 12.66 16.70
N ALA A 32 -4.20 11.80 16.92
CA ALA A 32 -3.10 12.04 17.85
C ALA A 32 -1.75 11.66 17.23
N ILE A 33 -1.47 12.23 16.07
CA ILE A 33 -0.19 12.08 15.35
C ILE A 33 0.87 12.92 16.07
N LEU A 34 1.98 12.29 16.44
CA LEU A 34 3.12 12.95 17.07
C LEU A 34 4.10 13.49 16.03
N ASP A 35 4.38 12.70 15.00
CA ASP A 35 5.23 13.10 13.87
C ASP A 35 4.87 12.28 12.62
N GLN A 36 5.08 12.87 11.45
CA GLN A 36 4.93 12.20 10.17
C GLN A 36 6.02 12.68 9.21
N ARG A 37 6.70 11.72 8.59
CA ARG A 37 7.79 12.01 7.64
C ARG A 37 7.61 11.25 6.34
N THR A 38 8.04 11.87 5.25
CA THR A 38 8.00 11.28 3.92
C THR A 38 9.41 10.99 3.43
N VAL A 39 9.62 9.79 2.90
CA VAL A 39 10.85 9.34 2.27
C VAL A 39 10.57 9.01 0.80
N PRO A 40 11.36 9.46 -0.17
CA PRO A 40 11.21 9.03 -1.57
C PRO A 40 11.43 7.51 -1.70
N THR A 41 10.63 6.85 -2.54
CA THR A 41 10.86 5.44 -2.90
C THR A 41 11.83 5.38 -4.06
N THR A 42 13.11 5.19 -3.75
CA THR A 42 14.23 5.05 -4.71
C THR A 42 14.77 3.62 -4.68
N LEU A 43 16.05 3.43 -4.53
CA LEU A 43 16.65 2.12 -4.33
C LEU A 43 16.38 1.60 -2.91
N PRO A 44 16.17 0.31 -2.70
CA PRO A 44 15.97 -0.24 -1.35
C PRO A 44 17.15 0.07 -0.42
N THR A 45 18.37 0.13 -0.95
CA THR A 45 19.59 0.50 -0.21
C THR A 45 19.64 1.96 0.24
N GLU A 46 18.76 2.81 -0.23
CA GLU A 46 18.61 4.20 0.16
C GLU A 46 17.34 4.41 1.00
N THR A 47 16.21 3.90 0.48
CA THR A 47 14.88 4.09 1.10
C THR A 47 14.79 3.41 2.48
N LEU A 48 15.19 2.12 2.58
CA LEU A 48 15.07 1.39 3.85
C LEU A 48 15.96 1.96 4.96
N PRO A 49 17.24 2.31 4.72
CA PRO A 49 18.05 3.01 5.73
C PRO A 49 17.49 4.36 6.13
N ALA A 50 16.92 5.14 5.21
CA ALA A 50 16.31 6.43 5.53
C ALA A 50 15.08 6.27 6.45
N ILE A 51 14.23 5.28 6.19
CA ILE A 51 13.11 4.93 7.08
C ILE A 51 13.64 4.47 8.44
N LEU A 52 14.62 3.58 8.45
CA LEU A 52 15.21 3.04 9.69
C LEU A 52 15.81 4.15 10.58
N ALA A 53 16.42 5.16 9.98
CA ALA A 53 16.94 6.32 10.72
C ALA A 53 15.80 7.08 11.43
N ILE A 54 14.66 7.27 10.78
CA ILE A 54 13.47 7.90 11.37
C ILE A 54 12.96 7.06 12.56
N LEU A 55 12.81 5.76 12.36
CA LEU A 55 12.34 4.86 13.42
C LEU A 55 13.29 4.85 14.63
N THR A 56 14.60 4.84 14.38
CA THR A 56 15.62 4.87 15.43
C THR A 56 15.54 6.17 16.23
N GLU A 57 15.35 7.30 15.56
CA GLU A 57 15.15 8.59 16.23
C GLU A 57 13.89 8.57 17.09
N TRP A 58 12.76 8.09 16.55
CA TRP A 58 11.49 8.02 17.29
C TRP A 58 11.56 7.04 18.46
N HIS A 59 12.24 5.91 18.29
CA HIS A 59 12.43 4.97 19.39
C HIS A 59 13.20 5.59 20.56
N ARG A 60 14.22 6.39 20.26
CA ARG A 60 15.02 7.10 21.26
C ARG A 60 14.25 8.26 21.93
N THR A 61 13.40 8.99 21.20
CA THR A 61 12.75 10.22 21.68
C THR A 61 11.38 10.00 22.31
N HIS A 62 10.63 9.05 21.79
CA HIS A 62 9.24 8.77 22.21
C HIS A 62 9.06 7.36 22.78
N GLY A 63 9.89 6.41 22.34
CA GLY A 63 9.56 5.01 22.42
C GLY A 63 8.34 4.67 21.53
N PHE A 64 8.11 3.41 21.26
CA PHE A 64 6.85 2.92 20.64
C PHE A 64 6.65 1.45 21.02
N ARG A 65 5.40 0.97 20.95
CA ARG A 65 5.04 -0.38 21.43
C ARG A 65 4.75 -1.37 20.31
N ALA A 66 4.63 -0.95 19.06
CA ALA A 66 4.48 -1.81 17.89
C ALA A 66 4.73 -1.05 16.60
N ILE A 67 5.03 -1.79 15.51
CA ILE A 67 5.23 -1.29 14.17
C ILE A 67 4.22 -1.96 13.23
N GLY A 68 3.51 -1.19 12.42
CA GLY A 68 2.73 -1.66 11.28
C GLY A 68 3.42 -1.25 9.98
N ILE A 69 3.64 -2.21 9.08
CA ILE A 69 4.25 -1.98 7.77
C ILE A 69 3.26 -2.40 6.70
N ALA A 70 2.83 -1.46 5.86
CA ALA A 70 1.99 -1.65 4.70
C ALA A 70 2.81 -1.33 3.45
N SER A 71 3.04 -2.31 2.57
CA SER A 71 3.97 -2.17 1.44
C SER A 71 3.29 -2.38 0.10
N PHE A 72 3.75 -1.63 -0.91
CA PHE A 72 3.46 -2.00 -2.29
C PHE A 72 3.89 -3.44 -2.54
N GLY A 73 3.23 -4.09 -3.49
CA GLY A 73 3.47 -5.48 -3.83
C GLY A 73 4.14 -5.70 -5.19
N PRO A 74 4.27 -6.98 -5.56
CA PRO A 74 4.01 -8.15 -4.74
C PRO A 74 5.02 -8.34 -3.60
N ILE A 75 4.54 -8.81 -2.44
CA ILE A 75 5.36 -9.10 -1.26
C ILE A 75 5.06 -10.49 -0.71
N ASP A 76 6.03 -11.09 -0.05
CA ASP A 76 5.80 -12.36 0.64
C ASP A 76 5.25 -12.13 2.05
N ILE A 77 3.96 -12.41 2.22
CA ILE A 77 3.25 -12.29 3.50
C ILE A 77 3.04 -13.63 4.20
N ASN A 78 3.63 -14.72 3.70
CA ASN A 78 3.51 -16.04 4.32
C ASN A 78 4.58 -16.21 5.41
N PRO A 79 4.19 -16.25 6.71
CA PRO A 79 5.18 -16.36 7.80
C PRO A 79 5.98 -17.66 7.81
N ARG A 80 5.58 -18.67 7.02
CA ARG A 80 6.30 -19.95 6.86
C ARG A 80 7.25 -19.96 5.66
N SER A 81 7.25 -18.91 4.87
CA SER A 81 8.14 -18.79 3.73
C SER A 81 9.55 -18.34 4.17
N PRO A 82 10.61 -18.83 3.54
CA PRO A 82 11.96 -18.35 3.79
C PRO A 82 12.19 -16.91 3.34
N THR A 83 11.29 -16.38 2.50
CA THR A 83 11.33 -15.02 1.97
C THR A 83 10.26 -14.10 2.60
N TYR A 84 9.65 -14.53 3.73
CA TYR A 84 8.68 -13.72 4.44
C TYR A 84 9.19 -12.32 4.74
N GLY A 85 8.43 -11.30 4.34
CA GLY A 85 8.81 -9.89 4.51
C GLY A 85 9.58 -9.28 3.35
N GLN A 86 9.86 -10.05 2.30
CA GLN A 86 10.58 -9.56 1.12
C GLN A 86 9.63 -9.10 0.01
N VAL A 87 10.11 -8.16 -0.79
CA VAL A 87 9.48 -7.79 -2.06
C VAL A 87 9.75 -8.89 -3.09
N LEU A 88 8.70 -9.35 -3.76
CA LEU A 88 8.77 -10.35 -4.83
C LEU A 88 9.03 -9.68 -6.19
N ALA A 89 8.78 -10.41 -7.30
CA ALA A 89 8.95 -9.88 -8.65
C ALA A 89 7.99 -8.72 -8.91
N THR A 90 8.51 -7.54 -9.16
CA THR A 90 7.76 -6.29 -9.34
C THR A 90 8.32 -5.49 -10.51
N ASN A 91 7.55 -4.49 -10.96
CA ASN A 91 8.00 -3.51 -11.98
C ASN A 91 9.13 -2.59 -11.48
N LYS A 92 9.35 -2.52 -10.18
CA LYS A 92 10.49 -1.80 -9.55
C LYS A 92 11.70 -2.71 -9.54
N THR A 93 12.47 -2.70 -10.60
CA THR A 93 13.54 -3.69 -10.91
C THR A 93 14.63 -3.82 -9.84
N ALA A 94 14.81 -2.84 -8.98
CA ALA A 94 15.80 -2.89 -7.89
C ALA A 94 15.25 -3.50 -6.58
N TRP A 95 13.93 -3.71 -6.48
CA TRP A 95 13.28 -4.13 -5.23
C TRP A 95 13.12 -5.64 -5.01
N PRO A 96 13.06 -6.50 -6.05
CA PRO A 96 12.97 -7.95 -5.83
C PRO A 96 14.06 -8.46 -4.89
N GLY A 97 13.64 -9.18 -3.84
CA GLY A 97 14.52 -9.70 -2.79
C GLY A 97 14.86 -8.70 -1.67
N ALA A 98 14.41 -7.46 -1.74
CA ALA A 98 14.59 -6.51 -0.65
C ALA A 98 13.84 -6.99 0.61
N ASP A 99 14.55 -7.21 1.68
CA ASP A 99 14.00 -7.59 2.99
C ASP A 99 13.49 -6.35 3.73
N VAL A 100 12.23 -6.03 3.49
CA VAL A 100 11.57 -4.87 4.10
C VAL A 100 11.31 -5.13 5.59
N LEU A 101 10.69 -6.28 5.89
CA LEU A 101 10.32 -6.62 7.26
C LEU A 101 11.56 -6.73 8.17
N GLY A 102 12.53 -7.54 7.80
CA GLY A 102 13.73 -7.74 8.60
C GLY A 102 14.52 -6.44 8.81
N THR A 103 14.72 -5.67 7.73
CA THR A 103 15.46 -4.39 7.81
C THR A 103 14.79 -3.39 8.77
N LEU A 104 13.47 -3.26 8.72
CA LEU A 104 12.75 -2.23 9.48
C LEU A 104 12.34 -2.69 10.90
N SER A 105 12.39 -3.98 11.18
CA SER A 105 11.98 -4.52 12.49
C SER A 105 13.13 -4.98 13.39
N ALA A 106 14.18 -5.54 12.81
CA ALA A 106 15.26 -6.20 13.57
C ALA A 106 15.89 -5.37 14.71
N PRO A 107 16.05 -4.03 14.62
CA PRO A 107 16.61 -3.23 15.70
C PRO A 107 15.67 -2.99 16.89
N PHE A 108 14.39 -3.38 16.80
CA PHE A 108 13.38 -3.04 17.78
C PHE A 108 12.73 -4.31 18.36
N ASP A 109 12.73 -4.40 19.70
CA ASP A 109 12.06 -5.50 20.40
C ASP A 109 10.59 -5.16 20.65
N VAL A 110 9.81 -5.09 19.55
CA VAL A 110 8.38 -4.79 19.60
C VAL A 110 7.62 -5.65 18.58
N PRO A 111 6.33 -5.93 18.80
CA PRO A 111 5.49 -6.61 17.82
C PRO A 111 5.45 -5.84 16.48
N VAL A 112 5.50 -6.60 15.38
CA VAL A 112 5.43 -6.05 14.02
C VAL A 112 4.35 -6.75 13.23
N ALA A 113 3.51 -5.94 12.53
CA ALA A 113 2.56 -6.42 11.52
C ALA A 113 3.06 -6.02 10.13
N PHE A 114 2.95 -6.94 9.17
CA PHE A 114 3.37 -6.71 7.79
C PHE A 114 2.29 -7.19 6.82
N ASP A 115 1.85 -6.33 5.91
CA ASP A 115 0.87 -6.64 4.86
C ASP A 115 1.03 -5.69 3.66
N THR A 116 0.16 -5.84 2.64
CA THR A 116 0.10 -4.91 1.51
C THR A 116 -0.46 -3.55 1.92
N ASP A 117 -0.12 -2.52 1.15
CA ASP A 117 -0.62 -1.15 1.31
C ASP A 117 -2.16 -1.10 1.26
N VAL A 118 -2.78 -1.81 0.31
CA VAL A 118 -4.25 -1.89 0.19
C VAL A 118 -4.91 -2.64 1.36
N ASN A 119 -4.27 -3.68 1.90
CA ASN A 119 -4.78 -4.37 3.09
C ASN A 119 -4.62 -3.48 4.33
N GLY A 120 -3.52 -2.75 4.45
CA GLY A 120 -3.31 -1.75 5.49
C GLY A 120 -4.40 -0.66 5.47
N ALA A 121 -4.72 -0.13 4.28
CA ALA A 121 -5.80 0.83 4.08
C ALA A 121 -7.17 0.22 4.42
N ALA A 122 -7.47 -1.00 3.98
CA ALA A 122 -8.71 -1.69 4.31
C ALA A 122 -8.88 -1.88 5.82
N LEU A 123 -7.83 -2.25 6.53
CA LEU A 123 -7.85 -2.37 8.00
C LEU A 123 -8.07 -1.03 8.69
N ALA A 124 -7.55 0.07 8.14
CA ALA A 124 -7.82 1.40 8.64
C ALA A 124 -9.29 1.80 8.46
N GLU A 125 -9.90 1.46 7.32
CA GLU A 125 -11.32 1.68 7.06
C GLU A 125 -12.23 0.91 8.03
N ILE A 126 -11.91 -0.33 8.38
CA ILE A 126 -12.61 -1.09 9.42
C ILE A 126 -12.53 -0.36 10.76
N ARG A 127 -11.35 0.14 11.09
CA ARG A 127 -11.09 0.67 12.42
C ARG A 127 -11.63 2.08 12.61
N TRP A 128 -11.50 2.95 11.60
CA TRP A 128 -11.73 4.39 11.73
C TRP A 128 -12.54 5.00 10.57
N GLY A 129 -12.73 4.28 9.48
CA GLY A 129 -13.33 4.81 8.26
C GLY A 129 -14.74 4.32 7.99
N CYS A 130 -15.08 4.27 6.70
CA CYS A 130 -16.43 3.96 6.23
C CYS A 130 -16.79 2.46 6.31
N ALA A 131 -15.82 1.57 6.56
CA ALA A 131 -16.06 0.14 6.68
C ALA A 131 -16.32 -0.32 8.13
N GLN A 132 -16.52 0.61 9.07
CA GLN A 132 -16.89 0.25 10.45
C GLN A 132 -18.23 -0.52 10.45
N GLY A 133 -18.21 -1.70 11.09
CA GLY A 133 -19.39 -2.58 11.18
C GLY A 133 -19.63 -3.45 9.94
N LEU A 134 -18.76 -3.39 8.93
CA LEU A 134 -18.80 -4.29 7.77
C LEU A 134 -17.85 -5.47 7.98
N ASP A 135 -18.35 -6.66 7.73
CA ASP A 135 -17.54 -7.89 7.77
C ASP A 135 -16.90 -8.21 6.42
N ASP A 136 -17.54 -7.82 5.33
CA ASP A 136 -17.13 -8.13 3.96
C ASP A 136 -17.16 -6.86 3.11
N PHE A 137 -16.02 -6.48 2.53
CA PHE A 137 -15.90 -5.34 1.61
C PHE A 137 -14.59 -5.39 0.83
N ALA A 138 -14.46 -4.55 -0.17
CA ALA A 138 -13.22 -4.32 -0.89
C ALA A 138 -12.80 -2.85 -0.81
N TYR A 139 -11.55 -2.61 -0.43
CA TYR A 139 -10.89 -1.32 -0.60
C TYR A 139 -10.20 -1.33 -1.95
N VAL A 140 -10.54 -0.40 -2.82
CA VAL A 140 -9.98 -0.31 -4.17
C VAL A 140 -9.23 1.00 -4.33
N THR A 141 -7.98 0.93 -4.76
CA THR A 141 -7.20 2.10 -5.17
C THR A 141 -6.95 2.07 -6.66
N VAL A 142 -7.22 3.19 -7.33
CA VAL A 142 -6.96 3.41 -8.75
C VAL A 142 -6.01 4.60 -8.88
N GLY A 143 -4.73 4.29 -9.03
CA GLY A 143 -3.64 5.25 -9.16
C GLY A 143 -2.78 4.92 -10.37
N THR A 144 -1.45 4.93 -10.21
CA THR A 144 -0.50 4.43 -11.22
C THR A 144 -0.84 3.00 -11.65
N GLY A 145 -1.23 2.16 -10.68
CA GLY A 145 -1.79 0.81 -10.89
C GLY A 145 -3.20 0.71 -10.32
N VAL A 146 -3.68 -0.53 -10.16
CA VAL A 146 -4.93 -0.86 -9.46
C VAL A 146 -4.63 -1.87 -8.36
N GLY A 147 -4.93 -1.50 -7.12
CA GLY A 147 -4.79 -2.38 -5.98
C GLY A 147 -6.13 -2.67 -5.31
N VAL A 148 -6.30 -3.84 -4.72
CA VAL A 148 -7.52 -4.23 -4.01
C VAL A 148 -7.19 -4.93 -2.70
N GLY A 149 -7.60 -4.33 -1.59
CA GLY A 149 -7.65 -4.96 -0.27
C GLY A 149 -9.03 -5.61 -0.08
N LEU A 150 -9.11 -6.92 -0.27
CA LEU A 150 -10.36 -7.68 -0.09
C LEU A 150 -10.44 -8.20 1.33
N VAL A 151 -11.50 -7.83 2.03
CA VAL A 151 -11.80 -8.26 3.41
C VAL A 151 -13.01 -9.17 3.38
N VAL A 152 -12.89 -10.33 4.02
CA VAL A 152 -13.94 -11.32 4.20
C VAL A 152 -13.92 -11.80 5.64
N HIS A 153 -15.07 -11.80 6.30
CA HIS A 153 -15.19 -12.10 7.73
C HIS A 153 -14.26 -11.25 8.59
N SER A 154 -14.26 -9.94 8.33
CA SER A 154 -13.45 -8.91 9.03
C SER A 154 -11.94 -9.15 8.94
N ARG A 155 -11.44 -9.92 7.94
CA ARG A 155 -10.02 -10.21 7.74
C ARG A 155 -9.61 -10.04 6.29
N PRO A 156 -8.44 -9.45 6.03
CA PRO A 156 -7.87 -9.46 4.69
C PRO A 156 -7.72 -10.89 4.17
N THR A 157 -8.16 -11.10 2.92
CA THR A 157 -8.07 -12.43 2.30
C THR A 157 -6.63 -12.80 2.02
N ARG A 158 -6.30 -14.05 2.30
CA ARG A 158 -5.00 -14.66 2.05
C ARG A 158 -5.19 -16.04 1.42
N GLY A 159 -4.31 -16.36 0.49
CA GLY A 159 -4.23 -17.67 -0.14
C GLY A 159 -2.78 -18.15 -0.11
N ILE A 160 -2.22 -18.46 -1.27
CA ILE A 160 -0.78 -18.72 -1.43
C ILE A 160 -0.01 -17.42 -1.14
N SER A 161 -0.58 -16.27 -1.53
CA SER A 161 -0.08 -14.93 -1.30
C SER A 161 -1.26 -13.99 -1.00
N HIS A 162 -1.03 -12.66 -1.03
CA HIS A 162 -2.11 -11.66 -1.03
C HIS A 162 -2.83 -11.64 -2.38
N SER A 163 -4.01 -10.99 -2.41
CA SER A 163 -4.79 -10.87 -3.64
C SER A 163 -4.16 -9.82 -4.57
N GLU A 164 -4.07 -10.15 -5.85
CA GLU A 164 -3.62 -9.27 -6.94
C GLU A 164 -4.81 -9.00 -7.89
N ILE A 165 -5.94 -8.57 -7.34
CA ILE A 165 -7.22 -8.42 -8.08
C ILE A 165 -7.12 -7.36 -9.18
N GLY A 166 -6.24 -6.36 -9.05
CA GLY A 166 -5.95 -5.43 -10.14
C GLY A 166 -5.49 -6.11 -11.43
N HIS A 167 -4.95 -7.33 -11.32
CA HIS A 167 -4.56 -8.15 -12.47
C HIS A 167 -5.63 -9.16 -12.92
N LEU A 168 -6.85 -9.07 -12.38
CA LEU A 168 -7.97 -9.88 -12.86
C LEU A 168 -8.25 -9.57 -14.33
N ARG A 169 -8.38 -10.63 -15.13
CA ARG A 169 -8.72 -10.51 -16.55
C ARG A 169 -10.19 -10.11 -16.73
N VAL A 170 -10.43 -9.18 -17.64
CA VAL A 170 -11.77 -8.70 -17.97
C VAL A 170 -12.05 -8.86 -19.46
N PRO A 171 -13.30 -9.15 -19.85
CA PRO A 171 -13.68 -9.12 -21.25
C PRO A 171 -13.57 -7.68 -21.76
N ARG A 172 -13.10 -7.54 -23.01
CA ARG A 172 -12.98 -6.23 -23.66
C ARG A 172 -14.11 -6.04 -24.67
N LEU A 173 -14.57 -4.81 -24.81
CA LEU A 173 -15.42 -4.46 -25.93
C LEU A 173 -14.62 -4.56 -27.24
N PRO A 174 -15.23 -5.03 -28.35
CA PRO A 174 -14.55 -5.07 -29.64
C PRO A 174 -14.02 -3.71 -30.12
N SER A 175 -14.63 -2.63 -29.66
CA SER A 175 -14.23 -1.24 -29.95
C SER A 175 -13.03 -0.78 -29.13
N ASP A 176 -12.68 -1.44 -28.02
CA ASP A 176 -11.53 -1.06 -27.20
C ASP A 176 -10.22 -1.59 -27.81
N THR A 177 -9.51 -0.70 -28.45
CA THR A 177 -8.23 -0.98 -29.12
C THR A 177 -7.01 -0.62 -28.29
N LEU A 178 -7.18 -0.17 -27.03
CA LEU A 178 -6.04 0.18 -26.18
C LEU A 178 -5.12 -1.04 -25.99
N LYS A 179 -3.84 -0.88 -26.28
CA LYS A 179 -2.83 -1.85 -25.84
C LYS A 179 -2.69 -1.75 -24.32
N SER A 180 -2.91 -2.85 -23.61
CA SER A 180 -2.72 -2.91 -22.15
C SER A 180 -1.38 -2.30 -21.74
N VAL A 181 -1.41 -1.44 -20.73
CA VAL A 181 -0.18 -0.88 -20.13
C VAL A 181 0.47 -1.83 -19.12
N CYS A 182 -0.24 -2.89 -18.71
CA CYS A 182 0.34 -3.94 -17.90
C CYS A 182 1.32 -4.79 -18.74
N ARG A 183 2.56 -4.91 -18.25
CA ARG A 183 3.58 -5.68 -18.98
C ARG A 183 3.37 -7.20 -18.91
N TYR A 184 2.51 -7.67 -18.00
CA TYR A 184 2.29 -9.12 -17.77
C TYR A 184 1.00 -9.65 -18.39
N HIS A 185 -0.03 -8.79 -18.50
CA HIS A 185 -1.37 -9.22 -18.90
C HIS A 185 -1.95 -8.30 -19.98
N PRO A 186 -2.44 -8.85 -21.09
CA PRO A 186 -2.99 -8.05 -22.19
C PRO A 186 -4.37 -7.47 -21.88
N ASP A 187 -5.07 -7.98 -20.87
CA ASP A 187 -6.51 -7.75 -20.63
C ASP A 187 -6.89 -7.73 -19.14
N CYS A 188 -5.98 -7.26 -18.27
CA CYS A 188 -6.31 -7.08 -16.85
C CYS A 188 -6.84 -5.67 -16.56
N ILE A 189 -7.57 -5.54 -15.44
CA ILE A 189 -8.14 -4.27 -14.95
C ILE A 189 -7.07 -3.17 -14.90
N GLU A 190 -5.94 -3.43 -14.26
CA GLU A 190 -4.85 -2.45 -14.16
C GLU A 190 -4.37 -1.98 -15.53
N GLY A 191 -4.15 -2.93 -16.44
CA GLY A 191 -3.64 -2.62 -17.78
C GLY A 191 -4.60 -1.82 -18.65
N LEU A 192 -5.89 -1.80 -18.32
CA LEU A 192 -6.94 -1.17 -19.11
C LEU A 192 -7.56 0.05 -18.44
N ALA A 193 -7.55 0.14 -17.10
CA ALA A 193 -8.30 1.13 -16.34
C ALA A 193 -7.49 1.86 -15.25
N SER A 194 -6.20 1.60 -15.10
CA SER A 194 -5.34 2.37 -14.18
C SER A 194 -5.15 3.82 -14.65
N GLY A 195 -4.66 4.69 -13.78
CA GLY A 195 -4.28 6.05 -14.16
C GLY A 195 -3.26 6.08 -15.31
N THR A 196 -2.32 5.14 -15.35
CA THR A 196 -1.40 4.96 -16.48
C THR A 196 -2.14 4.60 -17.77
N ALA A 197 -3.15 3.72 -17.68
CA ALA A 197 -3.98 3.36 -18.82
C ALA A 197 -4.84 4.55 -19.30
N LEU A 198 -5.39 5.34 -18.37
CA LEU A 198 -6.13 6.57 -18.71
C LEU A 198 -5.25 7.58 -19.45
N VAL A 199 -4.02 7.82 -18.98
CA VAL A 199 -3.07 8.68 -19.69
C VAL A 199 -2.78 8.15 -21.11
N ALA A 200 -2.63 6.83 -21.26
CA ALA A 200 -2.44 6.23 -22.60
C ALA A 200 -3.68 6.43 -23.50
N ARG A 201 -4.91 6.27 -22.97
CA ARG A 201 -6.16 6.54 -23.70
C ARG A 201 -6.29 8.00 -24.10
N LEU A 202 -5.78 8.91 -23.30
CA LEU A 202 -5.76 10.35 -23.55
C LEU A 202 -4.58 10.80 -24.47
N GLY A 203 -3.88 9.87 -25.10
CA GLY A 203 -2.75 10.18 -25.97
C GLY A 203 -1.56 10.80 -25.27
N GLY A 204 -1.37 10.51 -23.99
CA GLY A 204 -0.29 11.01 -23.16
C GLY A 204 -0.63 12.27 -22.36
N ARG A 205 -1.85 12.84 -22.49
CA ARG A 205 -2.27 14.00 -21.69
C ARG A 205 -2.48 13.58 -20.22
N PRO A 206 -2.01 14.38 -19.25
CA PRO A 206 -2.34 14.16 -17.84
C PRO A 206 -3.85 14.22 -17.59
N VAL A 207 -4.38 13.30 -16.78
CA VAL A 207 -5.82 13.24 -16.46
C VAL A 207 -6.32 14.57 -15.86
N ALA A 208 -5.51 15.20 -15.00
CA ALA A 208 -5.86 16.47 -14.35
C ALA A 208 -5.98 17.68 -15.32
N GLU A 209 -5.47 17.54 -16.54
CA GLU A 209 -5.53 18.59 -17.57
C GLU A 209 -6.73 18.43 -18.51
N VAL A 210 -7.55 17.37 -18.33
CA VAL A 210 -8.71 17.08 -19.16
C VAL A 210 -9.97 17.48 -18.39
N ALA A 211 -10.78 18.38 -18.98
CA ALA A 211 -12.03 18.81 -18.36
C ALA A 211 -12.99 17.60 -18.15
N ASN A 212 -13.77 17.62 -17.06
CA ASN A 212 -14.69 16.53 -16.73
C ASN A 212 -15.79 16.31 -17.79
N ASP A 213 -16.12 17.34 -18.56
CA ASP A 213 -17.11 17.34 -19.63
C ASP A 213 -16.48 17.17 -21.03
N ASP A 214 -15.17 16.90 -21.12
CA ASP A 214 -14.50 16.66 -22.41
C ASP A 214 -15.08 15.39 -23.07
N PRO A 215 -15.55 15.47 -24.33
CA PRO A 215 -16.12 14.33 -25.05
C PRO A 215 -15.19 13.12 -25.17
N VAL A 216 -13.89 13.30 -24.92
CA VAL A 216 -12.91 12.19 -24.90
C VAL A 216 -13.22 11.12 -23.84
N TRP A 217 -13.98 11.48 -22.79
CA TRP A 217 -14.34 10.55 -21.73
C TRP A 217 -15.38 9.52 -22.17
N GLU A 218 -16.28 9.87 -23.07
CA GLU A 218 -17.40 8.98 -23.48
C GLU A 218 -16.90 7.60 -23.96
N PRO A 219 -15.98 7.50 -24.93
CA PRO A 219 -15.47 6.19 -25.37
C PRO A 219 -14.58 5.52 -24.32
N ILE A 220 -13.98 6.27 -23.39
CA ILE A 220 -13.13 5.71 -22.33
C ILE A 220 -13.98 5.04 -21.25
N VAL A 221 -15.09 5.69 -20.86
CA VAL A 221 -16.00 5.17 -19.81
C VAL A 221 -16.85 4.01 -20.35
N SER A 222 -17.09 3.97 -21.66
CA SER A 222 -17.87 2.93 -22.32
C SER A 222 -17.03 1.70 -22.72
N ALA A 223 -15.70 1.74 -22.59
CA ALA A 223 -14.79 0.66 -22.96
C ALA A 223 -14.65 -0.34 -21.81
#